data_8399907f825c5187bfd70a901d5cd65d
#
_entry.id   8399907f825c5187bfd70a901d5cd65d
#
_cell.length_a   1.000
_cell.length_b   1.000
_cell.length_c   1.000
_cell.angle_alpha   90.00
_cell.angle_beta   90.00
_cell.angle_gamma   90.00
#
_symmetry.space_group_name_H-M   'P 1'
#
loop_
_entity.id
_entity.type
_entity.pdbx_description
1 polymer ?
#
loop_
_entity_poly.entity_id
_entity_poly.type
_entity_poly.pdbx_seq_one_letter_code
_entity_poly.pdbx_strand_id
1 'polypeptide(L)'
;MRGNAFLTIINSSIECIPTACRQGSFYESGSKSGSGSKFQEVFDLADNYTLSDDTFDNHILDRHGPNSTYGNKSHFNADFDIRNSIDSTLTGDNFIVGPNTAGREGYIFEQTFSNPIGTNSKGKPLYTLKVVIDEAGNVITAFPKK
;
A
#
# COMPACT_ATOMS: atom_id res chain seq x y z
N MET A 1 0.20 5.84 -17.19
CA MET A 1 1.15 5.28 -16.91
C MET A 1 1.94 5.78 -15.90
N ARG A 2 2.18 5.12 -14.99
CA ARG A 2 2.86 5.58 -13.98
C ARG A 2 4.19 5.28 -14.14
N GLY A 3 4.52 4.36 -14.88
CA GLY A 3 5.88 4.00 -14.98
C GLY A 3 6.81 5.11 -15.29
N ASN A 4 6.35 6.19 -15.84
CA ASN A 4 7.25 7.29 -16.08
C ASN A 4 7.03 8.43 -15.13
N ALA A 5 6.41 8.18 -14.01
CA ALA A 5 6.30 9.20 -13.02
C ALA A 5 7.65 9.50 -12.42
N PHE A 6 7.98 10.75 -12.30
CA PHE A 6 9.19 11.15 -11.67
C PHE A 6 8.91 11.89 -10.42
N LEU A 7 9.44 11.43 -9.33
CA LEU A 7 9.41 12.15 -8.09
C LEU A 7 10.82 12.56 -7.80
N THR A 8 11.02 13.83 -7.69
CA THR A 8 12.30 14.35 -7.27
C THR A 8 12.12 14.91 -5.89
N ILE A 9 12.88 14.39 -4.95
CA ILE A 9 12.77 14.84 -3.58
C ILE A 9 13.79 15.93 -3.38
N ILE A 10 13.32 17.14 -3.23
CA ILE A 10 14.20 18.27 -3.08
C ILE A 10 13.76 19.07 -1.91
N ASN A 11 14.61 19.30 -0.97
CA ASN A 11 14.29 20.13 0.16
C ASN A 11 13.06 19.61 0.87
N SER A 12 13.01 18.34 1.02
CA SER A 12 11.90 17.69 1.67
C SER A 12 10.60 17.90 0.93
N SER A 13 10.62 18.41 -0.23
CA SER A 13 9.42 18.50 -1.00
C SER A 13 9.55 17.54 -2.18
N ILE A 14 8.44 17.20 -2.75
CA ILE A 14 8.40 16.32 -3.87
C ILE A 14 8.02 17.13 -5.06
N GLU A 15 8.90 17.14 -6.04
CA GLU A 15 8.60 17.79 -7.27
C GLU A 15 8.18 16.78 -8.27
N CYS A 16 7.18 17.07 -9.02
CA CYS A 16 6.64 16.17 -10.00
C CYS A 16 6.81 16.69 -11.39
N ILE A 17 7.18 15.81 -12.30
CA ILE A 17 7.06 16.11 -13.69
C ILE A 17 5.57 16.02 -13.99
N PRO A 18 4.96 17.06 -14.49
CA PRO A 18 3.51 17.13 -14.51
C PRO A 18 2.77 15.93 -15.07
N THR A 19 3.26 15.32 -16.09
CA THR A 19 2.53 14.21 -16.67
C THR A 19 2.97 12.87 -16.13
N ALA A 20 3.89 12.84 -15.22
CA ALA A 20 4.45 11.59 -14.75
C ALA A 20 4.68 11.58 -13.26
N CYS A 21 3.95 12.37 -12.53
CA CYS A 21 4.21 12.49 -11.11
C CYS A 21 3.41 11.51 -10.29
N ARG A 22 4.04 10.92 -9.32
CA ARG A 22 3.36 10.15 -8.29
C ARG A 22 3.48 10.93 -7.00
N GLN A 23 2.45 10.89 -6.21
CA GLN A 23 2.40 11.70 -5.00
C GLN A 23 2.61 10.93 -3.72
N GLY A 24 3.03 9.73 -3.80
CA GLY A 24 3.36 8.97 -2.59
C GLY A 24 4.56 9.55 -1.90
N SER A 25 4.68 9.36 -0.64
CA SER A 25 5.83 9.81 0.10
C SER A 25 6.40 8.65 0.90
N PHE A 26 7.70 8.76 1.15
CA PHE A 26 8.41 7.73 1.88
C PHE A 26 8.48 8.19 3.30
N TYR A 27 7.90 7.46 4.21
CA TYR A 27 7.98 7.95 5.56
C TYR A 27 9.23 7.49 6.27
N GLU A 28 10.05 6.78 5.65
CA GLU A 28 11.33 6.55 6.16
C GLU A 28 12.08 7.75 5.91
N SER A 29 11.84 8.70 6.62
CA SER A 29 12.32 9.89 6.25
C SER A 29 13.72 10.11 6.23
N GLY A 30 14.41 9.55 6.99
CA GLY A 30 15.74 9.99 7.05
C GLY A 30 16.44 9.87 5.78
N SER A 31 15.97 9.16 5.01
CA SER A 31 16.77 8.88 4.05
C SER A 31 17.08 9.78 3.15
N LYS A 32 16.68 10.32 2.91
CA LYS A 32 16.97 11.17 2.16
C LYS A 32 17.69 11.20 1.09
N SER A 33 18.39 11.58 1.09
CA SER A 33 19.19 11.92 0.15
C SER A 33 19.49 10.96 -0.83
N GLY A 34 19.72 11.23 -1.91
CA GLY A 34 20.18 10.36 -2.92
C GLY A 34 19.31 9.24 -3.19
N SER A 35 18.18 9.29 -2.68
CA SER A 35 17.37 8.18 -2.80
C SER A 35 16.49 8.19 -3.98
N GLY A 36 16.71 9.00 -4.92
CA GLY A 36 15.90 9.00 -6.10
C GLY A 36 15.80 7.65 -6.76
N SER A 37 16.91 6.95 -6.88
CA SER A 37 16.88 5.65 -7.51
C SER A 37 16.17 4.63 -6.63
N LYS A 38 16.29 4.76 -5.33
CA LYS A 38 15.60 3.85 -4.43
C LYS A 38 14.09 4.04 -4.50
N PHE A 39 13.64 5.28 -4.56
CA PHE A 39 12.23 5.53 -4.74
C PHE A 39 11.75 4.96 -6.05
N GLN A 40 12.53 5.11 -7.11
CA GLN A 40 12.12 4.61 -8.41
C GLN A 40 12.02 3.10 -8.40
N GLU A 41 12.95 2.41 -7.74
CA GLU A 41 12.87 0.97 -7.62
C GLU A 41 11.61 0.53 -6.91
N VAL A 42 11.27 1.17 -5.82
CA VAL A 42 10.08 0.82 -5.07
C VAL A 42 8.83 1.08 -5.89
N PHE A 43 8.79 2.21 -6.60
CA PHE A 43 7.64 2.51 -7.44
C PHE A 43 7.52 1.53 -8.60
N ASP A 44 8.64 1.10 -9.16
CA ASP A 44 8.62 0.11 -10.24
C ASP A 44 8.11 -1.23 -9.74
N LEU A 45 8.52 -1.62 -8.54
CA LEU A 45 7.99 -2.86 -7.96
C LEU A 45 6.49 -2.76 -7.78
N ALA A 46 6.02 -1.63 -7.26
CA ALA A 46 4.59 -1.46 -7.04
C ALA A 46 3.81 -1.37 -8.35
N ASP A 47 4.38 -0.73 -9.37
CA ASP A 47 3.72 -0.65 -10.67
C ASP A 47 3.58 -2.01 -11.33
N ASN A 48 4.49 -2.91 -11.03
CA ASN A 48 4.50 -4.24 -11.61
C ASN A 48 4.18 -5.31 -10.58
N TYR A 49 3.40 -4.96 -9.59
CA TYR A 49 3.10 -5.87 -8.50
C TYR A 49 2.36 -7.11 -8.99
N THR A 50 2.46 -8.15 -8.19
CA THR A 50 1.72 -9.38 -8.44
C THR A 50 0.86 -9.69 -7.22
N LEU A 51 -0.39 -9.95 -7.45
CA LEU A 51 -1.30 -10.42 -6.40
C LEU A 51 -1.88 -11.73 -6.87
N SER A 52 -1.38 -12.82 -6.33
CA SER A 52 -1.87 -14.14 -6.74
C SER A 52 -3.26 -14.38 -6.15
N ASP A 53 -4.03 -15.21 -6.82
CA ASP A 53 -5.34 -15.56 -6.31
C ASP A 53 -5.22 -16.29 -4.98
N ASP A 54 -4.17 -17.07 -4.81
CA ASP A 54 -3.95 -17.76 -3.56
C ASP A 54 -3.74 -16.78 -2.40
N THR A 55 -2.91 -15.77 -2.59
CA THR A 55 -2.73 -14.76 -1.57
C THR A 55 -4.02 -14.00 -1.30
N PHE A 56 -4.75 -13.68 -2.35
CA PHE A 56 -5.98 -12.93 -2.18
C PHE A 56 -7.04 -13.76 -1.45
N ASP A 57 -7.28 -14.96 -1.90
CA ASP A 57 -8.38 -15.77 -1.35
C ASP A 57 -8.02 -16.44 -0.04
N ASN A 58 -6.83 -16.99 0.07
CA ASN A 58 -6.47 -17.83 1.20
C ASN A 58 -5.70 -17.10 2.29
N HIS A 59 -5.38 -15.84 2.06
CA HIS A 59 -4.74 -15.05 3.10
C HIS A 59 -5.50 -13.76 3.36
N ILE A 60 -5.68 -12.94 2.34
CA ILE A 60 -6.30 -11.63 2.55
C ILE A 60 -7.78 -11.80 2.91
N LEU A 61 -8.53 -12.50 2.09
CA LEU A 61 -9.95 -12.69 2.37
C LEU A 61 -10.18 -13.60 3.56
N ASP A 62 -9.36 -14.61 3.71
CA ASP A 62 -9.50 -15.54 4.83
C ASP A 62 -9.36 -14.82 6.16
N ARG A 63 -8.41 -13.91 6.25
CA ARG A 63 -8.13 -13.24 7.52
C ARG A 63 -8.83 -11.90 7.67
N HIS A 64 -9.01 -11.19 6.60
CA HIS A 64 -9.50 -9.82 6.66
C HIS A 64 -10.73 -9.57 5.80
N GLY A 65 -11.26 -10.58 5.15
CA GLY A 65 -12.47 -10.40 4.36
C GLY A 65 -13.69 -10.18 5.23
N PRO A 66 -14.79 -9.73 4.62
CA PRO A 66 -16.00 -9.44 5.37
C PRO A 66 -16.57 -10.67 6.08
N ASN A 67 -16.28 -11.85 5.55
CA ASN A 67 -16.79 -13.09 6.12
C ASN A 67 -15.73 -13.85 6.90
N SER A 68 -14.64 -13.20 7.25
CA SER A 68 -13.56 -13.86 7.97
C SER A 68 -14.02 -14.29 9.36
N THR A 69 -13.53 -15.44 9.78
CA THR A 69 -13.83 -15.92 11.13
C THR A 69 -12.76 -15.52 12.13
N TYR A 70 -11.76 -14.76 11.71
CA TYR A 70 -10.71 -14.35 12.64
C TYR A 70 -11.16 -13.13 13.42
N GLY A 71 -11.72 -13.37 14.59
CA GLY A 71 -12.27 -12.29 15.38
C GLY A 71 -11.27 -11.29 15.92
N ASN A 72 -9.99 -11.62 15.90
CA ASN A 72 -8.96 -10.71 16.40
C ASN A 72 -8.27 -9.90 15.29
N LYS A 73 -8.81 -9.91 14.09
CA LYS A 73 -8.23 -9.19 12.97
C LYS A 73 -9.17 -8.07 12.53
N SER A 74 -8.62 -7.12 11.79
CA SER A 74 -9.46 -6.14 11.14
C SER A 74 -10.08 -6.77 9.90
N HIS A 75 -11.25 -6.30 9.53
CA HIS A 75 -11.97 -6.87 8.39
C HIS A 75 -12.42 -5.77 7.46
N PHE A 76 -12.37 -6.04 6.16
CA PHE A 76 -12.88 -5.12 5.17
C PHE A 76 -14.41 -5.13 5.19
N ASN A 77 -15.00 -4.02 4.82
CA ASN A 77 -16.44 -3.95 4.64
C ASN A 77 -16.86 -4.77 3.42
N ALA A 78 -18.07 -5.27 3.45
CA ALA A 78 -18.56 -6.14 2.38
C ALA A 78 -18.65 -5.43 1.03
N ASP A 79 -18.88 -4.12 1.06
CA ASP A 79 -19.02 -3.36 -0.17
C ASP A 79 -17.72 -2.70 -0.63
N PHE A 80 -16.60 -3.01 0.01
CA PHE A 80 -15.33 -2.42 -0.35
C PHE A 80 -14.64 -3.29 -1.40
N ASP A 81 -14.24 -2.67 -2.50
CA ASP A 81 -13.57 -3.41 -3.58
C ASP A 81 -12.09 -3.54 -3.23
N ILE A 82 -11.75 -4.65 -2.61
CA ILE A 82 -10.43 -4.87 -2.08
C ILE A 82 -9.37 -4.91 -3.17
N ARG A 83 -9.59 -5.67 -4.22
CA ARG A 83 -8.58 -5.79 -5.28
C ARG A 83 -8.33 -4.45 -5.96
N ASN A 84 -9.38 -3.74 -6.28
CA ASN A 84 -9.23 -2.45 -6.96
C ASN A 84 -8.55 -1.44 -6.06
N SER A 85 -8.80 -1.52 -4.77
CA SER A 85 -8.18 -0.61 -3.82
C SER A 85 -6.70 -0.94 -3.58
N ILE A 86 -6.35 -2.22 -3.60
CA ILE A 86 -4.95 -2.61 -3.57
C ILE A 86 -4.25 -2.05 -4.80
N ASP A 87 -4.87 -2.17 -5.96
CA ASP A 87 -4.30 -1.66 -7.18
C ASP A 87 -4.11 -0.14 -7.08
N SER A 88 -5.12 0.57 -6.64
CA SER A 88 -5.01 2.03 -6.56
C SER A 88 -3.97 2.46 -5.53
N THR A 89 -3.77 1.69 -4.49
CA THR A 89 -2.76 1.99 -3.47
C THR A 89 -1.35 1.79 -4.03
N LEU A 90 -1.14 0.70 -4.73
CA LEU A 90 0.19 0.40 -5.25
C LEU A 90 0.52 1.20 -6.49
N THR A 91 -0.48 1.45 -7.30
CA THR A 91 -0.24 2.04 -8.59
C THR A 91 -0.76 3.46 -8.73
N GLY A 92 -1.44 3.98 -7.75
CA GLY A 92 -1.98 5.33 -7.79
C GLY A 92 -0.99 6.36 -7.28
N ASP A 93 -1.52 7.49 -6.87
CA ASP A 93 -0.71 8.62 -6.43
C ASP A 93 -0.92 8.98 -4.98
N ASN A 94 -1.87 8.36 -4.33
CA ASN A 94 -2.20 8.69 -2.94
C ASN A 94 -1.75 7.59 -2.01
N PHE A 95 -0.49 7.62 -1.65
CA PHE A 95 0.02 6.60 -0.74
C PHE A 95 1.17 7.16 0.09
N ILE A 96 1.43 6.50 1.19
CA ILE A 96 2.64 6.67 1.97
C ILE A 96 3.36 5.34 1.89
N VAL A 97 4.63 5.35 1.61
CA VAL A 97 5.38 4.12 1.47
C VAL A 97 6.60 4.13 2.39
N GLY A 98 6.91 3.00 2.94
CA GLY A 98 8.08 2.84 3.77
C GLY A 98 8.53 1.39 3.79
N PRO A 99 9.64 1.11 4.45
CA PRO A 99 10.14 -0.25 4.53
C PRO A 99 9.25 -1.09 5.44
N ASN A 100 9.22 -2.38 5.18
CA ASN A 100 8.51 -3.30 6.05
C ASN A 100 9.34 -3.52 7.29
N THR A 101 8.80 -3.17 8.43
CA THR A 101 9.54 -3.27 9.68
C THR A 101 9.11 -4.47 10.52
N ALA A 102 8.32 -5.35 9.96
CA ALA A 102 7.80 -6.47 10.71
C ALA A 102 8.65 -7.73 10.57
N GLY A 103 9.94 -7.57 10.42
CA GLY A 103 10.84 -8.72 10.39
C GLY A 103 11.00 -9.35 9.02
N ARG A 104 10.42 -8.76 8.01
CA ARG A 104 10.56 -9.25 6.64
C ARG A 104 10.99 -8.11 5.76
N GLU A 105 11.67 -8.42 4.70
CA GLU A 105 12.06 -7.41 3.75
C GLU A 105 10.89 -7.06 2.87
N GLY A 106 10.92 -5.89 2.32
CA GLY A 106 9.85 -5.42 1.46
C GLY A 106 9.38 -4.04 1.85
N TYR A 107 8.20 -3.69 1.39
CA TYR A 107 7.70 -2.33 1.54
C TYR A 107 6.22 -2.33 1.93
N ILE A 108 5.84 -1.30 2.65
CA ILE A 108 4.46 -1.10 3.08
C ILE A 108 3.93 0.12 2.37
N PHE A 109 2.79 -0.03 1.70
CA PHE A 109 2.08 1.08 1.08
C PHE A 109 0.78 1.29 1.85
N GLU A 110 0.44 2.53 2.15
CA GLU A 110 -0.79 2.85 2.85
C GLU A 110 -1.53 3.94 2.13
N GLN A 111 -2.82 3.79 2.01
CA GLN A 111 -3.69 4.81 1.45
C GLN A 111 -4.85 5.01 2.40
N THR A 112 -5.14 6.28 2.74
CA THR A 112 -6.25 6.61 3.61
C THR A 112 -7.42 7.07 2.76
N PHE A 113 -8.59 6.56 3.07
CA PHE A 113 -9.80 6.85 2.33
C PHE A 113 -10.70 7.80 3.13
N SER A 114 -11.59 8.48 2.45
CA SER A 114 -12.49 9.41 3.14
C SER A 114 -13.64 8.68 3.83
N ASN A 115 -13.96 7.48 3.38
CA ASN A 115 -15.02 6.68 4.00
C ASN A 115 -14.40 5.43 4.62
N PRO A 116 -15.05 4.86 5.61
CA PRO A 116 -14.52 3.65 6.25
C PRO A 116 -14.40 2.51 5.26
N ILE A 117 -13.30 1.79 5.32
CA ILE A 117 -13.07 0.65 4.45
C ILE A 117 -13.24 -0.67 5.20
N GLY A 118 -13.30 -0.62 6.50
CA GLY A 118 -13.44 -1.82 7.31
C GLY A 118 -13.59 -1.48 8.78
N THR A 119 -13.45 -2.49 9.61
CA THR A 119 -13.56 -2.32 11.05
C THR A 119 -12.45 -3.09 11.74
N ASN A 120 -12.10 -2.65 12.95
CA ASN A 120 -11.14 -3.38 13.75
C ASN A 120 -11.85 -4.50 14.50
N SER A 121 -11.11 -5.22 15.32
CA SER A 121 -11.69 -6.36 16.06
C SER A 121 -12.77 -5.95 17.06
N LYS A 122 -12.89 -4.65 17.34
CA LYS A 122 -13.90 -4.15 18.24
C LYS A 122 -15.02 -3.44 17.49
N GLY A 123 -15.05 -3.54 16.19
CA GLY A 123 -16.11 -2.94 15.39
C GLY A 123 -15.94 -1.47 15.09
N LYS A 124 -14.79 -0.89 15.39
CA LYS A 124 -14.57 0.52 15.10
C LYS A 124 -14.14 0.73 13.66
N PRO A 125 -14.62 1.80 13.01
CA PRO A 125 -14.32 1.98 11.61
C PRO A 125 -12.84 2.29 11.36
N LEU A 126 -12.34 1.79 10.27
CA LEU A 126 -10.96 1.99 9.85
C LEU A 126 -10.97 2.60 8.46
N TYR A 127 -10.01 3.47 8.19
CA TYR A 127 -10.00 4.27 6.97
C TYR A 127 -8.76 4.07 6.13
N THR A 128 -7.77 3.37 6.61
CA THR A 128 -6.50 3.23 5.90
C THR A 128 -6.31 1.79 5.43
N LEU A 129 -5.95 1.65 4.16
CA LEU A 129 -5.59 0.35 3.61
C LEU A 129 -4.08 0.21 3.69
N LYS A 130 -3.62 -0.87 4.27
CA LYS A 130 -2.20 -1.18 4.31
C LYS A 130 -1.96 -2.36 3.39
N VAL A 131 -1.02 -2.20 2.47
CA VAL A 131 -0.63 -3.25 1.54
C VAL A 131 0.85 -3.50 1.72
N VAL A 132 1.24 -4.74 1.89
CA VAL A 132 2.64 -5.12 2.07
C VAL A 132 3.07 -5.90 0.84
N ILE A 133 4.18 -5.49 0.25
CA ILE A 133 4.78 -6.22 -0.87
C ILE A 133 6.18 -6.65 -0.46
N ASP A 134 6.66 -7.73 -1.06
CA ASP A 134 8.02 -8.17 -0.84
C ASP A 134 8.97 -7.46 -1.80
N GLU A 135 10.22 -7.80 -1.77
CA GLU A 135 11.23 -7.15 -2.61
C GLU A 135 11.12 -7.53 -4.07
N ALA A 136 10.33 -8.49 -4.41
CA ALA A 136 10.07 -8.86 -5.79
C ALA A 136 8.75 -8.26 -6.29
N GLY A 137 8.04 -7.52 -5.46
CA GLY A 137 6.79 -6.90 -5.86
C GLY A 137 5.57 -7.78 -5.67
N ASN A 138 5.68 -8.88 -4.94
CA ASN A 138 4.54 -9.72 -4.68
C ASN A 138 3.78 -9.21 -3.46
N VAL A 139 2.47 -9.09 -3.58
CA VAL A 139 1.66 -8.70 -2.44
C VAL A 139 1.64 -9.85 -1.44
N ILE A 140 2.02 -9.56 -0.22
CA ILE A 140 2.05 -10.53 0.85
C ILE A 140 0.74 -10.49 1.63
N THR A 141 0.25 -9.30 1.91
CA THR A 141 -0.99 -9.15 2.65
C THR A 141 -1.54 -7.74 2.45
N ALA A 142 -2.80 -7.57 2.77
CA ALA A 142 -3.42 -6.26 2.77
C ALA A 142 -4.56 -6.29 3.78
N PHE A 143 -4.70 -5.22 4.54
CA PHE A 143 -5.78 -5.16 5.53
C PHE A 143 -6.07 -3.73 5.92
N PRO A 144 -7.28 -3.46 6.44
CA PRO A 144 -7.59 -2.14 6.94
C PRO A 144 -6.90 -1.91 8.27
N LYS A 145 -6.46 -0.69 8.49
CA LYS A 145 -5.81 -0.32 9.73
C LYS A 145 -6.25 1.06 10.18
N LYS A 146 -5.86 1.42 11.39
CA LYS A 146 -6.15 2.71 11.94
C LYS A 146 -5.36 3.80 11.25
#